data_9a35b290e685995d00cd4a449b293823
#
_entry.id   9a35b290e685995d00cd4a449b293823
#
_cell.length_a   1.000
_cell.length_b   1.000
_cell.length_c   1.000
_cell.angle_alpha   90.00
_cell.angle_beta   90.00
_cell.angle_gamma   90.00
#
_symmetry.space_group_name_H-M   'P 1'
#
loop_
_entity.id
_entity.type
_entity.pdbx_description
1 polymer ?
#
loop_
_entity_poly.entity_id
_entity_poly.type
_entity_poly.pdbx_seq_one_letter_code
_entity_poly.pdbx_strand_id
1 'polypeptide(L)'
;MIKVAPTGQKDAVEMRKVYAGFVAKQIEAGSEIIALEADLMSSMAMDGVARDYPQHVINCGIMEANVIGTAAGLSLTGRKPFVHTFTAFASRRCFDQLFMSLDYQRNNVKVIASDAGVTACHNGGTHMSFEDMGIVRGLAHSVVLEVTDAVMF
;
A
#
# COMPACT_ATOMS: atom_id res chain seq x y z
N MET A 1 31.09 -4.55 2.42
CA MET A 1 30.70 -5.46 3.51
C MET A 1 29.31 -5.08 3.97
N ILE A 2 28.34 -5.97 3.87
CA ILE A 2 26.96 -5.75 4.35
C ILE A 2 27.01 -5.79 5.88
N LYS A 3 26.50 -4.72 6.53
CA LYS A 3 26.33 -4.71 8.00
C LYS A 3 24.92 -5.22 8.30
N VAL A 4 24.82 -6.27 9.09
CA VAL A 4 23.54 -6.80 9.57
C VAL A 4 23.23 -6.14 10.91
N ALA A 5 22.02 -5.63 11.08
CA ALA A 5 21.57 -5.09 12.35
C ALA A 5 21.56 -6.17 13.45
N PRO A 6 21.89 -5.83 14.70
CA PRO A 6 21.77 -6.77 15.82
C PRO A 6 20.34 -7.32 15.94
N THR A 7 20.21 -8.58 16.30
CA THR A 7 18.92 -9.23 16.53
C THR A 7 18.09 -8.44 17.56
N GLY A 8 16.85 -8.11 17.21
CA GLY A 8 15.93 -7.35 18.07
C GLY A 8 16.07 -5.82 18.02
N GLN A 9 16.99 -5.29 17.22
CA GLN A 9 17.05 -3.84 16.98
C GLN A 9 15.83 -3.43 16.14
N LYS A 10 15.13 -2.41 16.60
CA LYS A 10 14.00 -1.81 15.86
C LYS A 10 14.45 -0.49 15.21
N ASP A 11 13.80 -0.15 14.12
CA ASP A 11 13.95 1.18 13.52
C ASP A 11 13.52 2.29 14.48
N ALA A 12 14.15 3.45 14.36
CA ALA A 12 13.78 4.63 15.13
C ALA A 12 12.39 5.16 14.77
N VAL A 13 11.95 4.91 13.53
CA VAL A 13 10.64 5.33 13.00
C VAL A 13 9.94 4.13 12.37
N GLU A 14 8.67 3.95 12.68
CA GLU A 14 7.85 2.91 12.06
C GLU A 14 7.57 3.24 10.59
N MET A 15 7.69 2.27 9.68
CA MET A 15 7.45 2.47 8.24
C MET A 15 6.09 3.11 7.94
N ARG A 16 5.02 2.73 8.65
CA ARG A 16 3.69 3.34 8.50
C ARG A 16 3.68 4.86 8.75
N LYS A 17 4.53 5.36 9.67
CA LYS A 17 4.68 6.81 9.93
C LYS A 17 5.48 7.49 8.83
N VAL A 18 6.43 6.79 8.21
CA VAL A 18 7.15 7.29 7.02
C VAL A 18 6.16 7.47 5.87
N TYR A 19 5.29 6.48 5.63
CA TYR A 19 4.25 6.58 4.61
C TYR A 19 3.30 7.76 4.85
N ALA A 20 2.72 7.87 6.04
CA ALA A 20 1.82 8.96 6.37
C ALA A 20 2.48 10.34 6.21
N GLY A 21 3.73 10.49 6.67
CA GLY A 21 4.52 11.70 6.51
C GLY A 21 4.84 12.02 5.05
N PHE A 22 5.13 10.99 4.24
CA PHE A 22 5.33 11.15 2.80
C PHE A 22 4.05 11.66 2.11
N VAL A 23 2.90 11.05 2.39
CA VAL A 23 1.61 11.46 1.80
C VAL A 23 1.31 12.92 2.14
N ALA A 24 1.41 13.31 3.42
CA ALA A 24 1.20 14.69 3.85
C ALA A 24 2.13 15.67 3.13
N LYS A 25 3.42 15.36 3.09
CA LYS A 25 4.43 16.19 2.41
C LYS A 25 4.16 16.34 0.90
N GLN A 26 3.68 15.29 0.24
CA GLN A 26 3.34 15.36 -1.18
C GLN A 26 2.11 16.23 -1.43
N ILE A 27 1.11 16.16 -0.55
CA ILE A 27 -0.08 17.02 -0.62
C ILE A 27 0.33 18.50 -0.45
N GLU A 28 1.13 18.80 0.55
CA GLU A 28 1.67 20.15 0.81
C GLU A 28 2.48 20.71 -0.37
N ALA A 29 3.17 19.83 -1.08
CA ALA A 29 3.90 20.18 -2.30
C ALA A 29 3.01 20.36 -3.54
N GLY A 30 1.70 20.26 -3.41
CA GLY A 30 0.74 20.40 -4.51
C GLY A 30 0.67 19.19 -5.44
N SER A 31 1.10 18.01 -4.99
CA SER A 31 0.99 16.79 -5.77
C SER A 31 -0.46 16.31 -5.83
N GLU A 32 -0.87 15.81 -6.99
CA GLU A 32 -2.20 15.23 -7.24
C GLU A 32 -2.37 13.82 -6.63
N ILE A 33 -1.78 13.61 -5.46
CA ILE A 33 -1.85 12.33 -4.76
C ILE A 33 -3.23 12.13 -4.12
N ILE A 34 -3.75 10.90 -4.20
CA ILE A 34 -4.94 10.45 -3.48
C ILE A 34 -4.59 9.13 -2.77
N ALA A 35 -4.72 9.10 -1.47
CA ALA A 35 -4.60 7.89 -0.68
C ALA A 35 -5.96 7.20 -0.56
N LEU A 36 -6.01 5.90 -0.85
CA LEU A 36 -7.20 5.07 -0.73
C LEU A 36 -6.95 3.97 0.29
N GLU A 37 -7.85 3.84 1.24
CA GLU A 37 -7.75 2.90 2.35
C GLU A 37 -8.89 1.88 2.31
N ALA A 38 -8.56 0.63 2.56
CA ALA A 38 -9.52 -0.46 2.70
C ALA A 38 -9.93 -0.66 4.18
N ASP A 39 -10.40 0.42 4.82
CA ASP A 39 -10.77 0.49 6.25
C ASP A 39 -9.61 0.21 7.22
N LEU A 40 -8.40 0.61 6.85
CA LEU A 40 -7.17 0.37 7.60
C LEU A 40 -6.38 1.65 7.94
N MET A 41 -7.03 2.83 7.92
CA MET A 41 -6.38 4.12 8.16
C MET A 41 -5.56 4.15 9.45
N SER A 42 -6.12 3.70 10.55
CA SER A 42 -5.41 3.68 11.85
C SER A 42 -4.21 2.74 11.84
N SER A 43 -4.32 1.58 11.16
CA SER A 43 -3.20 0.64 11.01
C SER A 43 -2.03 1.27 10.25
N MET A 44 -2.32 2.17 9.29
CA MET A 44 -1.32 2.84 8.46
C MET A 44 -0.97 4.25 8.97
N ALA A 45 -1.40 4.62 10.18
CA ALA A 45 -1.18 5.94 10.78
C ALA A 45 -1.74 7.11 9.93
N MET A 46 -2.77 6.87 9.13
CA MET A 46 -3.35 7.83 8.19
C MET A 46 -4.46 8.70 8.78
N ASP A 47 -4.90 8.46 10.03
CA ASP A 47 -6.00 9.22 10.67
C ASP A 47 -5.73 10.73 10.72
N GLY A 48 -4.49 11.13 11.02
CA GLY A 48 -4.07 12.53 11.02
C GLY A 48 -4.13 13.15 9.64
N VAL A 49 -3.61 12.44 8.64
CA VAL A 49 -3.62 12.91 7.24
C VAL A 49 -5.05 13.03 6.72
N ALA A 50 -5.92 12.06 7.03
CA ALA A 50 -7.32 12.09 6.63
C ALA A 50 -8.09 13.26 7.26
N ARG A 51 -7.78 13.60 8.53
CA ARG A 51 -8.38 14.75 9.21
C ARG A 51 -7.92 16.08 8.60
N ASP A 52 -6.63 16.21 8.33
CA ASP A 52 -6.02 17.47 7.92
C ASP A 52 -6.17 17.70 6.38
N TYR A 53 -6.28 16.64 5.59
CA TYR A 53 -6.43 16.67 4.13
C TYR A 53 -7.57 15.76 3.63
N PRO A 54 -8.83 15.97 4.06
CA PRO A 54 -9.94 15.05 3.78
C PRO A 54 -10.24 14.84 2.30
N GLN A 55 -9.88 15.78 1.43
CA GLN A 55 -10.07 15.66 -0.03
C GLN A 55 -9.00 14.79 -0.71
N HIS A 56 -7.94 14.40 0.01
CA HIS A 56 -6.84 13.58 -0.49
C HIS A 56 -6.81 12.17 0.07
N VAL A 57 -7.71 11.84 1.02
CA VAL A 57 -7.78 10.53 1.64
C VAL A 57 -9.21 9.99 1.55
N ILE A 58 -9.36 8.82 0.97
CA ILE A 58 -10.66 8.16 0.77
C ILE A 58 -10.64 6.81 1.49
N ASN A 59 -11.50 6.64 2.48
CA ASN A 59 -11.77 5.32 3.03
C ASN A 59 -12.86 4.65 2.19
N CYS A 60 -12.50 3.59 1.49
CA CYS A 60 -13.41 2.84 0.63
C CYS A 60 -14.16 1.72 1.36
N GLY A 61 -13.87 1.50 2.65
CA GLY A 61 -14.35 0.32 3.37
C GLY A 61 -13.60 -0.96 3.00
N ILE A 62 -13.99 -2.08 3.57
CA ILE A 62 -13.36 -3.40 3.33
C ILE A 62 -13.81 -3.93 1.95
N MET A 63 -13.23 -3.40 0.88
CA MET A 63 -13.63 -3.64 -0.50
C MET A 63 -12.42 -3.60 -1.45
N GLU A 64 -11.40 -4.41 -1.23
CA GLU A 64 -10.08 -4.31 -1.88
C GLU A 64 -10.14 -4.34 -3.41
N ALA A 65 -10.97 -5.22 -3.98
CA ALA A 65 -11.17 -5.28 -5.43
C ALA A 65 -11.73 -3.94 -5.98
N ASN A 66 -12.69 -3.35 -5.27
CA ASN A 66 -13.27 -2.05 -5.63
C ASN A 66 -12.27 -0.90 -5.45
N VAL A 67 -11.45 -0.94 -4.39
CA VAL A 67 -10.40 0.06 -4.15
C VAL A 67 -9.42 0.12 -5.32
N ILE A 68 -8.98 -1.04 -5.82
CA ILE A 68 -8.10 -1.13 -7.00
C ILE A 68 -8.79 -0.54 -8.25
N GLY A 69 -10.06 -0.89 -8.48
CA GLY A 69 -10.84 -0.31 -9.59
C GLY A 69 -11.00 1.20 -9.49
N THR A 70 -11.28 1.70 -8.28
CA THR A 70 -11.37 3.14 -7.99
C THR A 70 -10.04 3.84 -8.27
N ALA A 71 -8.93 3.26 -7.81
CA ALA A 71 -7.60 3.79 -8.07
C ALA A 71 -7.27 3.83 -9.57
N ALA A 72 -7.65 2.79 -10.33
CA ALA A 72 -7.50 2.79 -11.78
C ALA A 72 -8.24 3.97 -12.43
N GLY A 73 -9.51 4.18 -12.06
CA GLY A 73 -10.31 5.31 -12.54
C GLY A 73 -9.68 6.66 -12.20
N LEU A 74 -9.22 6.86 -10.97
CA LEU A 74 -8.53 8.08 -10.55
C LEU A 74 -7.22 8.31 -11.32
N SER A 75 -6.45 7.25 -11.59
CA SER A 75 -5.23 7.33 -12.40
C SER A 75 -5.51 7.86 -13.80
N LEU A 76 -6.61 7.42 -14.44
CA LEU A 76 -7.03 7.89 -15.75
C LEU A 76 -7.44 9.37 -15.76
N THR A 77 -7.78 9.96 -14.63
CA THR A 77 -8.06 11.40 -14.50
C THR A 77 -6.82 12.26 -14.21
N GLY A 78 -5.63 11.68 -14.23
CA GLY A 78 -4.36 12.37 -13.95
C GLY A 78 -3.98 12.40 -12.47
N ARG A 79 -4.79 11.82 -11.58
CA ARG A 79 -4.44 11.67 -10.17
C ARG A 79 -3.33 10.62 -9.97
N LYS A 80 -2.68 10.67 -8.82
CA LYS A 80 -1.64 9.72 -8.42
C LYS A 80 -2.15 8.88 -7.23
N PRO A 81 -2.89 7.80 -7.48
CA PRO A 81 -3.47 6.99 -6.41
C PRO A 81 -2.40 6.17 -5.68
N PHE A 82 -2.54 6.11 -4.35
CA PHE A 82 -1.83 5.23 -3.44
C PHE A 82 -2.88 4.41 -2.69
N VAL A 83 -2.92 3.12 -2.92
CA VAL A 83 -3.86 2.19 -2.28
C VAL A 83 -3.16 1.49 -1.14
N HIS A 84 -3.81 1.39 0.01
CA HIS A 84 -3.32 0.60 1.13
C HIS A 84 -4.32 -0.46 1.57
N THR A 85 -3.81 -1.67 1.79
CA THR A 85 -4.45 -2.78 2.49
C THR A 85 -3.39 -3.80 2.93
N PHE A 86 -3.79 -4.83 3.69
CA PHE A 86 -2.89 -5.92 4.05
C PHE A 86 -2.43 -6.72 2.83
N THR A 87 -1.19 -7.20 2.86
CA THR A 87 -0.56 -7.92 1.73
C THR A 87 -1.38 -9.12 1.27
N ALA A 88 -1.95 -9.90 2.21
CA ALA A 88 -2.82 -11.01 1.86
C ALA A 88 -4.04 -10.60 1.02
N PHE A 89 -4.57 -9.40 1.24
CA PHE A 89 -5.73 -8.88 0.53
C PHE A 89 -5.34 -8.10 -0.72
N ALA A 90 -4.21 -7.38 -0.68
CA ALA A 90 -3.65 -6.72 -1.86
C ALA A 90 -3.26 -7.72 -2.96
N SER A 91 -2.84 -8.92 -2.59
CA SER A 91 -2.44 -9.96 -3.55
C SER A 91 -3.60 -10.87 -3.96
N ARG A 92 -4.06 -11.76 -3.06
CA ARG A 92 -5.03 -12.80 -3.40
C ARG A 92 -6.41 -12.27 -3.75
N ARG A 93 -6.93 -11.32 -2.94
CA ARG A 93 -8.34 -10.91 -3.01
C ARG A 93 -8.66 -10.05 -4.23
N CYS A 94 -7.69 -9.32 -4.76
CA CYS A 94 -7.90 -8.39 -5.85
C CYS A 94 -6.92 -8.59 -7.03
N PHE A 95 -6.37 -9.78 -7.18
CA PHE A 95 -5.38 -10.06 -8.23
C PHE A 95 -5.92 -9.80 -9.64
N ASP A 96 -7.17 -10.16 -9.90
CA ASP A 96 -7.81 -9.88 -11.20
C ASP A 96 -7.84 -8.38 -11.50
N GLN A 97 -8.19 -7.55 -10.51
CA GLN A 97 -8.20 -6.09 -10.67
C GLN A 97 -6.78 -5.52 -10.81
N LEU A 98 -5.79 -6.08 -10.10
CA LEU A 98 -4.39 -5.71 -10.33
C LEU A 98 -3.98 -5.99 -11.78
N PHE A 99 -4.32 -7.17 -12.29
CA PHE A 99 -3.99 -7.56 -13.66
C PHE A 99 -4.76 -6.72 -14.69
N MET A 100 -6.09 -6.72 -14.62
CA MET A 100 -6.95 -6.11 -15.65
C MET A 100 -6.97 -4.58 -15.59
N SER A 101 -7.04 -4.02 -14.38
CA SER A 101 -7.25 -2.57 -14.21
C SER A 101 -5.95 -1.79 -14.07
N LEU A 102 -4.88 -2.39 -13.56
CA LEU A 102 -3.60 -1.70 -13.38
C LEU A 102 -2.55 -2.14 -14.40
N ASP A 103 -2.19 -3.42 -14.40
CA ASP A 103 -1.06 -3.93 -15.19
C ASP A 103 -1.35 -3.90 -16.70
N TYR A 104 -2.45 -4.49 -17.14
CA TYR A 104 -2.83 -4.54 -18.54
C TYR A 104 -3.02 -3.14 -19.15
N GLN A 105 -3.64 -2.24 -18.39
CA GLN A 105 -3.89 -0.85 -18.82
C GLN A 105 -2.70 0.09 -18.53
N ARG A 106 -1.66 -0.38 -17.84
CA ARG A 106 -0.48 0.40 -17.46
C ARG A 106 -0.82 1.65 -16.65
N ASN A 107 -1.80 1.56 -15.76
CA ASN A 107 -2.22 2.65 -14.90
C ASN A 107 -1.18 2.96 -13.82
N ASN A 108 -0.94 4.25 -13.58
CA ASN A 108 0.05 4.72 -12.60
C ASN A 108 -0.51 4.71 -11.17
N VAL A 109 -0.69 3.53 -10.61
CA VAL A 109 -1.16 3.32 -9.22
C VAL A 109 -0.06 2.71 -8.38
N LYS A 110 0.07 3.15 -7.12
CA LYS A 110 0.95 2.56 -6.12
C LYS A 110 0.09 1.74 -5.16
N VAL A 111 0.46 0.47 -4.97
CA VAL A 111 -0.22 -0.41 -4.02
C VAL A 111 0.74 -0.67 -2.86
N ILE A 112 0.36 -0.19 -1.69
CA ILE A 112 1.10 -0.35 -0.44
C ILE A 112 0.47 -1.53 0.29
N ALA A 113 1.20 -2.63 0.37
CA ALA A 113 0.75 -3.87 0.95
C ALA A 113 1.46 -4.09 2.30
N SER A 114 0.76 -3.89 3.41
CA SER A 114 1.34 -4.02 4.74
C SER A 114 1.25 -5.45 5.27
N ASP A 115 2.01 -5.72 6.32
CA ASP A 115 1.98 -6.98 7.08
C ASP A 115 2.23 -8.24 6.23
N ALA A 116 3.26 -8.18 5.36
CA ALA A 116 3.67 -9.31 4.53
C ALA A 116 4.14 -10.53 5.36
N GLY A 117 4.04 -11.70 4.77
CA GLY A 117 4.48 -12.96 5.35
C GLY A 117 3.72 -13.30 6.63
N VAL A 118 4.45 -13.51 7.72
CA VAL A 118 3.89 -13.93 9.02
C VAL A 118 3.70 -12.77 10.02
N THR A 119 3.88 -11.53 9.60
CA THR A 119 3.80 -10.36 10.50
C THR A 119 2.44 -10.28 11.19
N ALA A 120 1.36 -10.62 10.49
CA ALA A 120 0.00 -10.67 11.02
C ALA A 120 -0.38 -12.02 11.65
N CYS A 121 0.58 -12.80 12.19
CA CYS A 121 0.31 -14.14 12.73
C CYS A 121 -0.73 -14.17 13.85
N HIS A 122 -0.85 -13.12 14.65
CA HIS A 122 -1.87 -12.99 15.69
C HIS A 122 -3.32 -12.90 15.12
N ASN A 123 -3.48 -12.51 13.86
CA ASN A 123 -4.75 -12.52 13.16
C ASN A 123 -5.06 -13.87 12.49
N GLY A 124 -4.09 -14.79 12.46
CA GLY A 124 -4.21 -16.12 11.87
C GLY A 124 -3.95 -16.17 10.36
N GLY A 125 -4.06 -17.37 9.80
CA GLY A 125 -3.68 -17.68 8.41
C GLY A 125 -4.43 -16.90 7.34
N THR A 126 -5.59 -16.34 7.64
CA THR A 126 -6.34 -15.50 6.69
C THR A 126 -5.66 -14.16 6.40
N HIS A 127 -4.82 -13.69 7.33
CA HIS A 127 -4.11 -12.41 7.23
C HIS A 127 -2.62 -12.58 6.88
N MET A 128 -2.11 -13.80 6.90
CA MET A 128 -0.74 -14.09 6.49
C MET A 128 -0.66 -14.32 4.99
N SER A 129 0.44 -13.88 4.37
CA SER A 129 0.71 -14.06 2.94
C SER A 129 2.05 -14.76 2.75
N PHE A 130 2.03 -15.88 2.06
CA PHE A 130 3.24 -16.66 1.73
C PHE A 130 3.50 -16.66 0.22
N GLU A 131 2.47 -16.40 -0.55
CA GLU A 131 2.43 -16.48 -2.01
C GLU A 131 2.42 -15.11 -2.69
N ASP A 132 2.34 -14.03 -1.96
CA ASP A 132 2.17 -12.65 -2.42
C ASP A 132 3.18 -12.26 -3.50
N MET A 133 4.48 -12.37 -3.22
CA MET A 133 5.54 -12.09 -4.19
C MET A 133 5.45 -13.01 -5.41
N GLY A 134 5.07 -14.29 -5.21
CA GLY A 134 4.88 -15.25 -6.29
C GLY A 134 3.74 -14.86 -7.23
N ILE A 135 2.63 -14.37 -6.68
CA ILE A 135 1.46 -13.93 -7.45
C ILE A 135 1.76 -12.65 -8.22
N VAL A 136 2.21 -11.59 -7.52
CA VAL A 136 2.33 -10.25 -8.12
C VAL A 136 3.49 -10.14 -9.11
N ARG A 137 4.54 -10.94 -8.99
CA ARG A 137 5.63 -10.97 -9.98
C ARG A 137 5.21 -11.49 -11.36
N GLY A 138 4.02 -12.07 -11.47
CA GLY A 138 3.42 -12.46 -12.75
C GLY A 138 2.87 -11.29 -13.56
N LEU A 139 2.75 -10.11 -12.97
CA LEU A 139 2.30 -8.88 -13.63
C LEU A 139 3.45 -8.33 -14.52
N ALA A 140 3.17 -8.13 -15.80
CA ALA A 140 4.21 -7.87 -16.80
C ALA A 140 4.79 -6.44 -16.76
N HIS A 141 4.00 -5.48 -16.30
CA HIS A 141 4.35 -4.05 -16.32
C HIS A 141 4.45 -3.45 -14.91
N SER A 142 4.50 -4.29 -13.89
CA SER A 142 4.62 -3.87 -12.49
C SER A 142 6.07 -3.83 -12.02
N VAL A 143 6.34 -3.00 -11.02
CA VAL A 143 7.54 -3.04 -10.20
C VAL A 143 7.13 -3.52 -8.82
N VAL A 144 7.71 -4.60 -8.36
CA VAL A 144 7.42 -5.20 -7.05
C VAL A 144 8.62 -5.02 -6.14
N LEU A 145 8.41 -4.40 -4.99
CA LEU A 145 9.45 -4.11 -4.00
C LEU A 145 9.04 -4.72 -2.65
N GLU A 146 9.97 -5.38 -2.00
CA GLU A 146 9.84 -5.78 -0.60
C GLU A 146 10.71 -4.86 0.24
N VAL A 147 10.05 -4.00 1.02
CA VAL A 147 10.70 -2.96 1.82
C VAL A 147 10.93 -3.49 3.23
N THR A 148 12.14 -3.41 3.74
CA THR A 148 12.55 -4.03 5.00
C THR A 148 12.70 -3.06 6.16
N ASP A 149 12.88 -1.77 5.89
CA ASP A 149 13.09 -0.74 6.92
C ASP A 149 12.59 0.64 6.48
N ALA A 150 12.58 1.58 7.43
CA ALA A 150 12.09 2.94 7.22
C ALA A 150 12.98 3.81 6.29
N VAL A 151 14.21 3.38 6.02
CA VAL A 151 15.13 4.08 5.09
C VAL A 151 14.88 3.63 3.65
N MET A 152 14.56 2.35 3.48
CA MET A 152 14.22 1.78 2.17
C MET A 152 12.84 2.22 1.71
N PHE A 153 11.89 2.42 2.64
CA PHE A 153 10.52 2.84 2.38
C PHE A 153 10.45 4.30 1.94
#